data_704b021d28b7ebcebaef16bb13a8770f
#
_entry.id   704b021d28b7ebcebaef16bb13a8770f
#
_cell.length_a   1.000
_cell.length_b   1.000
_cell.length_c   1.000
_cell.angle_alpha   90.00
_cell.angle_beta   90.00
_cell.angle_gamma   90.00
#
_symmetry.space_group_name_H-M   'P 1'
#
loop_
_entity.id
_entity.type
_entity.pdbx_description
1 polymer ?
#
loop_
_entity_poly.entity_id
_entity_poly.type
_entity_poly.pdbx_seq_one_letter_code
_entity_poly.pdbx_strand_id
1 'polypeptide(L)'
;MLAGPGAGGPFPGTTAFARSLLDADRGAYGYLSGYLDGEGRLPLLAISEFQVTEADSVFDVDLAGDSALTVAAMPVPHGIVPALAYRLTVDGRNVVFASDQNGSSEAFIDFAKGADILVMHLVIPDDADPVARRLHATPTRIGEVAAAVRPKTLVLSHFMARSLRSLEANLASVRATYNGDIELAEDLACYPL
;
A
#
# COMPACT_ATOMS: atom_id res chain seq x y z
N MET A 1 -7.99 -14.45 0.91
CA MET A 1 -6.62 -14.42 1.47
C MET A 1 -6.38 -13.08 2.13
N LEU A 2 -5.58 -13.05 3.19
CA LEU A 2 -5.06 -11.86 3.84
C LEU A 2 -3.54 -11.94 3.81
N ALA A 3 -2.89 -11.02 3.12
CA ALA A 3 -1.43 -10.91 3.08
C ALA A 3 -1.02 -9.59 3.74
N GLY A 4 -0.09 -9.63 4.66
CA GLY A 4 0.30 -8.43 5.39
C GLY A 4 1.64 -8.57 6.11
N PRO A 5 2.10 -7.46 6.75
CA PRO A 5 3.38 -7.46 7.43
C PRO A 5 3.37 -8.35 8.67
N GLY A 6 4.53 -8.96 8.95
CA GLY A 6 4.83 -9.57 10.23
C GLY A 6 4.93 -8.53 11.35
N ALA A 7 5.14 -9.01 12.58
CA ALA A 7 5.28 -8.12 13.74
C ALA A 7 6.49 -7.18 13.57
N GLY A 8 6.30 -5.92 13.97
CA GLY A 8 7.35 -4.90 13.92
C GLY A 8 7.25 -3.92 15.09
N GLY A 9 8.29 -3.87 15.95
CA GLY A 9 8.29 -3.01 17.13
C GLY A 9 7.10 -3.31 18.05
N PRO A 10 6.25 -2.32 18.37
CA PRO A 10 5.07 -2.52 19.20
C PRO A 10 3.85 -3.08 18.46
N PHE A 11 3.95 -3.29 17.13
CA PHE A 11 2.82 -3.70 16.29
C PHE A 11 2.78 -5.22 16.17
N PRO A 12 1.60 -5.87 16.32
CA PRO A 12 1.43 -7.28 16.07
C PRO A 12 1.55 -7.59 14.58
N GLY A 13 1.91 -8.83 14.25
CA GLY A 13 1.81 -9.33 12.88
C GLY A 13 0.36 -9.52 12.44
N THR A 14 0.17 -9.66 11.15
CA THR A 14 -1.15 -9.79 10.51
C THR A 14 -1.99 -10.92 11.07
N THR A 15 -1.40 -12.07 11.39
CA THR A 15 -2.10 -13.21 12.01
C THR A 15 -2.65 -12.84 13.39
N ALA A 16 -1.81 -12.23 14.24
CA ALA A 16 -2.25 -11.80 15.58
C ALA A 16 -3.31 -10.72 15.49
N PHE A 17 -3.18 -9.79 14.54
CA PHE A 17 -4.20 -8.77 14.28
C PHE A 17 -5.53 -9.40 13.84
N ALA A 18 -5.51 -10.31 12.86
CA ALA A 18 -6.73 -10.99 12.39
C ALA A 18 -7.41 -11.76 13.53
N ARG A 19 -6.64 -12.46 14.36
CA ARG A 19 -7.18 -13.16 15.54
C ARG A 19 -7.78 -12.20 16.55
N SER A 20 -7.17 -11.05 16.81
CA SER A 20 -7.74 -10.04 17.73
C SER A 20 -9.08 -9.49 17.26
N LEU A 21 -9.36 -9.55 15.97
CA LEU A 21 -10.64 -9.15 15.39
C LEU A 21 -11.68 -10.28 15.39
N LEU A 22 -11.27 -11.50 15.01
CA LEU A 22 -12.17 -12.57 14.56
C LEU A 22 -12.23 -13.78 15.52
N ASP A 23 -11.37 -13.87 16.55
CA ASP A 23 -11.41 -14.96 17.53
C ASP A 23 -12.79 -15.08 18.18
N ALA A 24 -13.34 -16.30 18.27
CA ALA A 24 -14.71 -16.54 18.75
C ALA A 24 -14.97 -16.01 20.16
N ASP A 25 -13.97 -16.12 21.05
CA ASP A 25 -14.12 -15.80 22.47
C ASP A 25 -13.66 -14.38 22.81
N ARG A 26 -12.65 -13.86 22.11
CA ARG A 26 -11.93 -12.63 22.46
C ARG A 26 -11.89 -11.60 21.33
N GLY A 27 -12.27 -11.96 20.12
CA GLY A 27 -12.23 -11.09 18.95
C GLY A 27 -13.32 -10.01 19.04
N ALA A 28 -12.99 -8.81 18.55
CA ALA A 28 -13.95 -7.71 18.46
C ALA A 28 -15.18 -8.06 17.60
N TYR A 29 -15.02 -8.97 16.66
CA TYR A 29 -16.06 -9.48 15.75
C TYR A 29 -16.14 -11.02 15.82
N GLY A 30 -16.22 -11.59 17.05
CA GLY A 30 -16.21 -13.04 17.28
C GLY A 30 -17.27 -13.82 16.49
N TYR A 31 -18.39 -13.19 16.14
CA TYR A 31 -19.42 -13.81 15.26
C TYR A 31 -18.93 -14.10 13.82
N LEU A 32 -17.75 -13.59 13.44
CA LEU A 32 -17.08 -13.88 12.17
C LEU A 32 -15.94 -14.89 12.30
N SER A 33 -15.85 -15.61 13.42
CA SER A 33 -14.77 -16.58 13.70
C SER A 33 -14.63 -17.66 12.60
N GLY A 34 -15.73 -17.98 11.90
CA GLY A 34 -15.70 -18.90 10.78
C GLY A 34 -14.69 -18.57 9.67
N TYR A 35 -14.24 -17.33 9.58
CA TYR A 35 -13.12 -16.97 8.71
C TYR A 35 -11.76 -17.53 9.18
N LEU A 36 -11.61 -17.84 10.48
CA LEU A 36 -10.37 -18.39 11.04
C LEU A 36 -10.35 -19.91 11.14
N ASP A 37 -11.51 -20.55 11.33
CA ASP A 37 -11.66 -21.99 11.59
C ASP A 37 -12.39 -22.73 10.47
N GLY A 38 -13.02 -22.02 9.54
CA GLY A 38 -13.80 -22.60 8.44
C GLY A 38 -15.17 -23.12 8.88
N GLU A 39 -15.61 -22.82 10.10
CA GLU A 39 -16.93 -23.22 10.55
C GLU A 39 -18.05 -22.37 9.90
N GLY A 40 -19.21 -22.98 9.76
CA GLY A 40 -20.33 -22.35 9.11
C GLY A 40 -20.19 -22.29 7.59
N ARG A 41 -20.61 -21.17 6.97
CA ARG A 41 -20.58 -20.96 5.51
C ARG A 41 -19.55 -19.91 5.08
N LEU A 42 -18.69 -19.48 6.00
CA LEU A 42 -17.65 -18.48 5.69
C LEU A 42 -16.44 -19.17 5.06
N PRO A 43 -15.82 -18.57 4.05
CA PRO A 43 -14.60 -19.12 3.48
C PRO A 43 -13.42 -18.97 4.46
N LEU A 44 -12.61 -20.03 4.60
CA LEU A 44 -11.40 -19.96 5.41
C LEU A 44 -10.45 -18.88 4.90
N LEU A 45 -10.00 -18.00 5.79
CA LEU A 45 -9.07 -16.95 5.49
C LEU A 45 -7.63 -17.48 5.55
N ALA A 46 -6.99 -17.66 4.40
CA ALA A 46 -5.56 -17.91 4.35
C ALA A 46 -4.80 -16.61 4.71
N ILE A 47 -3.88 -16.69 5.69
CA ILE A 47 -3.09 -15.54 6.15
C ILE A 47 -1.63 -15.78 5.83
N SER A 48 -1.00 -14.84 5.16
CA SER A 48 0.43 -14.79 4.87
C SER A 48 1.06 -13.57 5.53
N GLU A 49 2.15 -13.77 6.27
CA GLU A 49 2.92 -12.71 6.91
C GLU A 49 4.30 -12.60 6.28
N PHE A 50 4.73 -11.38 5.99
CA PHE A 50 6.03 -11.08 5.41
C PHE A 50 6.88 -10.27 6.38
N GLN A 51 8.16 -10.64 6.49
CA GLN A 51 9.09 -9.94 7.37
C GLN A 51 9.41 -8.55 6.82
N VAL A 52 9.15 -7.52 7.62
CA VAL A 52 9.40 -6.11 7.23
C VAL A 52 10.81 -5.63 7.59
N THR A 53 11.61 -6.44 8.24
CA THR A 53 13.00 -6.12 8.60
C THR A 53 13.98 -6.26 7.44
N GLU A 54 13.56 -6.91 6.37
CA GLU A 54 14.35 -7.10 5.16
C GLU A 54 13.92 -6.07 4.11
N ALA A 55 14.42 -4.84 4.24
CA ALA A 55 13.94 -3.66 3.55
C ALA A 55 13.86 -3.75 2.02
N ASP A 56 14.69 -4.61 1.39
CA ASP A 56 14.77 -4.72 -0.07
C ASP A 56 14.23 -6.07 -0.60
N SER A 57 13.62 -6.87 0.28
CA SER A 57 13.11 -8.20 -0.10
C SER A 57 11.77 -8.09 -0.80
N VAL A 58 11.62 -8.80 -1.92
CA VAL A 58 10.35 -8.97 -2.61
C VAL A 58 9.82 -10.36 -2.32
N PHE A 59 8.56 -10.43 -1.91
CA PHE A 59 7.86 -11.66 -1.56
C PHE A 59 6.74 -11.94 -2.56
N ASP A 60 6.67 -13.16 -3.06
CA ASP A 60 5.51 -13.61 -3.83
C ASP A 60 4.37 -14.00 -2.88
N VAL A 61 3.18 -13.51 -3.19
CA VAL A 61 1.96 -13.82 -2.42
C VAL A 61 1.24 -14.98 -3.10
N ASP A 62 1.20 -16.13 -2.42
CA ASP A 62 0.46 -17.30 -2.93
C ASP A 62 -1.05 -17.06 -2.89
N LEU A 63 -1.66 -16.93 -4.05
CA LEU A 63 -3.11 -16.69 -4.22
C LEU A 63 -3.95 -17.97 -4.27
N ALA A 64 -3.36 -19.13 -4.01
CA ALA A 64 -4.07 -20.41 -3.93
C ALA A 64 -5.04 -20.65 -5.12
N GLY A 65 -4.51 -20.76 -6.34
CA GLY A 65 -5.23 -21.33 -7.47
C GLY A 65 -5.64 -20.42 -8.62
N ASP A 66 -5.43 -19.10 -8.58
CA ASP A 66 -5.61 -18.24 -9.75
C ASP A 66 -4.25 -17.98 -10.43
N SER A 67 -4.05 -18.58 -11.59
CA SER A 67 -2.82 -18.43 -12.36
C SER A 67 -2.76 -17.16 -13.21
N ALA A 68 -3.86 -16.43 -13.37
CA ALA A 68 -3.93 -15.23 -14.20
C ALA A 68 -3.46 -13.97 -13.45
N LEU A 69 -3.60 -13.97 -12.12
CA LEU A 69 -3.17 -12.88 -11.24
C LEU A 69 -1.94 -13.32 -10.43
N THR A 70 -0.88 -12.53 -10.45
CA THR A 70 0.23 -12.65 -9.50
C THR A 70 0.29 -11.43 -8.61
N VAL A 71 0.70 -11.63 -7.35
CA VAL A 71 0.87 -10.54 -6.39
C VAL A 71 2.24 -10.67 -5.77
N ALA A 72 3.00 -9.59 -5.80
CA ALA A 72 4.25 -9.46 -5.06
C ALA A 72 4.10 -8.37 -3.99
N ALA A 73 4.79 -8.53 -2.87
CA ALA A 73 4.83 -7.57 -1.78
C ALA A 73 6.28 -7.21 -1.44
N MET A 74 6.51 -5.98 -0.98
CA MET A 74 7.79 -5.58 -0.42
C MET A 74 7.64 -4.61 0.74
N PRO A 75 8.55 -4.64 1.74
CA PRO A 75 8.55 -3.67 2.82
C PRO A 75 8.83 -2.25 2.31
N VAL A 76 8.14 -1.27 2.90
CA VAL A 76 8.36 0.15 2.60
C VAL A 76 8.53 0.96 3.90
N PRO A 77 9.35 2.04 3.87
CA PRO A 77 9.62 2.83 5.07
C PRO A 77 8.42 3.68 5.48
N HIS A 78 7.84 3.37 6.64
CA HIS A 78 6.73 4.11 7.24
C HIS A 78 6.98 4.39 8.74
N GLY A 79 8.10 4.99 9.05
CA GLY A 79 8.54 5.22 10.42
C GLY A 79 8.75 3.91 11.18
N ILE A 80 8.02 3.73 12.30
CA ILE A 80 8.05 2.48 13.10
C ILE A 80 6.91 1.53 12.74
N VAL A 81 5.99 1.95 11.87
CA VAL A 81 4.80 1.16 11.50
C VAL A 81 5.17 0.20 10.37
N PRO A 82 4.97 -1.11 10.53
CA PRO A 82 5.24 -2.06 9.47
C PRO A 82 4.27 -1.83 8.30
N ALA A 83 4.81 -1.64 7.10
CA ALA A 83 4.04 -1.40 5.89
C ALA A 83 4.62 -2.19 4.70
N LEU A 84 3.75 -2.62 3.80
CA LEU A 84 4.08 -3.32 2.57
C LEU A 84 3.48 -2.60 1.36
N ALA A 85 4.28 -2.39 0.33
CA ALA A 85 3.77 -2.12 -1.00
C ALA A 85 3.40 -3.43 -1.69
N TYR A 86 2.47 -3.35 -2.65
CA TYR A 86 2.00 -4.50 -3.42
C TYR A 86 2.07 -4.20 -4.91
N ARG A 87 2.51 -5.18 -5.70
CA ARG A 87 2.39 -5.18 -7.15
C ARG A 87 1.50 -6.33 -7.59
N LEU A 88 0.40 -5.99 -8.26
CA LEU A 88 -0.51 -6.92 -8.90
C LEU A 88 -0.18 -6.97 -10.38
N THR A 89 0.02 -8.18 -10.92
CA THR A 89 0.22 -8.39 -12.35
C THR A 89 -0.90 -9.25 -12.89
N VAL A 90 -1.62 -8.73 -13.89
CA VAL A 90 -2.68 -9.43 -14.60
C VAL A 90 -2.55 -9.15 -16.10
N ASP A 91 -2.56 -10.18 -16.92
CA ASP A 91 -2.42 -10.07 -18.38
C ASP A 91 -1.22 -9.21 -18.83
N GLY A 92 -0.10 -9.31 -18.10
CA GLY A 92 1.12 -8.56 -18.36
C GLY A 92 1.07 -7.08 -17.97
N ARG A 93 0.02 -6.61 -17.31
CA ARG A 93 -0.13 -5.25 -16.79
C ARG A 93 0.10 -5.20 -15.29
N ASN A 94 0.73 -4.13 -14.82
CA ASN A 94 1.13 -3.97 -13.44
C ASN A 94 0.38 -2.82 -12.77
N VAL A 95 -0.29 -3.13 -11.66
CA VAL A 95 -0.82 -2.14 -10.72
C VAL A 95 0.02 -2.19 -9.45
N VAL A 96 0.59 -1.06 -9.06
CA VAL A 96 1.40 -0.96 -7.85
C VAL A 96 0.70 -0.07 -6.84
N PHE A 97 0.46 -0.62 -5.65
CA PHE A 97 -0.02 0.11 -4.48
C PHE A 97 1.18 0.40 -3.59
N ALA A 98 1.55 1.67 -3.50
CA ALA A 98 2.71 2.11 -2.73
C ALA A 98 2.51 1.95 -1.22
N SER A 99 1.27 1.87 -0.76
CA SER A 99 0.89 1.97 0.66
C SER A 99 1.43 3.24 1.32
N ASP A 100 1.32 3.35 2.63
CA ASP A 100 1.89 4.47 3.35
C ASP A 100 3.40 4.30 3.48
N GLN A 101 4.16 5.28 3.01
CA GLN A 101 5.60 5.30 3.02
C GLN A 101 6.15 6.72 2.89
N ASN A 102 7.38 6.94 3.28
CA ASN A 102 8.03 8.26 3.16
C ASN A 102 8.71 8.49 1.79
N GLY A 103 8.65 7.50 0.90
CA GLY A 103 9.22 7.56 -0.46
C GLY A 103 10.74 7.45 -0.53
N SER A 104 11.46 7.13 0.57
CA SER A 104 12.93 7.11 0.58
C SER A 104 13.55 5.84 0.00
N SER A 105 12.78 4.78 -0.27
CA SER A 105 13.32 3.50 -0.76
C SER A 105 13.58 3.53 -2.26
N GLU A 106 14.83 3.35 -2.66
CA GLU A 106 15.22 3.14 -4.07
C GLU A 106 14.76 1.76 -4.56
N ALA A 107 14.78 0.74 -3.70
CA ALA A 107 14.27 -0.59 -4.03
C ALA A 107 12.77 -0.55 -4.38
N PHE A 108 11.98 0.32 -3.72
CA PHE A 108 10.59 0.54 -4.11
C PHE A 108 10.46 1.14 -5.51
N ILE A 109 11.33 2.07 -5.89
CA ILE A 109 11.32 2.64 -7.25
C ILE A 109 11.56 1.55 -8.28
N ASP A 110 12.55 0.66 -8.05
CA ASP A 110 12.83 -0.46 -8.94
C ASP A 110 11.68 -1.48 -8.95
N PHE A 111 11.07 -1.77 -7.80
CA PHE A 111 9.90 -2.64 -7.69
C PHE A 111 8.70 -2.10 -8.47
N ALA A 112 8.48 -0.79 -8.46
CA ALA A 112 7.34 -0.14 -9.11
C ALA A 112 7.60 0.24 -10.57
N LYS A 113 8.83 0.12 -11.06
CA LYS A 113 9.26 0.59 -12.38
C LYS A 113 8.40 0.06 -13.52
N GLY A 114 7.90 0.98 -14.34
CA GLY A 114 7.07 0.64 -15.50
C GLY A 114 5.66 0.16 -15.13
N ALA A 115 5.15 0.51 -13.97
CA ALA A 115 3.76 0.25 -13.60
C ALA A 115 2.80 0.87 -14.63
N ASP A 116 1.71 0.18 -14.95
CA ASP A 116 0.61 0.78 -15.72
C ASP A 116 -0.12 1.79 -14.82
N ILE A 117 -0.41 1.39 -13.58
CA ILE A 117 -0.97 2.28 -12.57
C ILE A 117 -0.08 2.25 -11.33
N LEU A 118 0.33 3.42 -10.85
CA LEU A 118 0.95 3.61 -9.54
C LEU A 118 -0.02 4.34 -8.62
N VAL A 119 -0.46 3.68 -7.56
CA VAL A 119 -1.31 4.29 -6.52
C VAL A 119 -0.44 4.77 -5.38
N MET A 120 -0.41 6.08 -5.14
CA MET A 120 0.32 6.69 -4.03
C MET A 120 -0.60 7.51 -3.13
N HIS A 121 -0.24 7.58 -1.86
CA HIS A 121 -0.94 8.39 -0.87
C HIS A 121 -0.57 9.87 -1.01
N LEU A 122 -1.54 10.78 -0.83
CA LEU A 122 -1.32 12.23 -0.72
C LEU A 122 -1.84 12.72 0.64
N VAL A 123 -1.08 12.44 1.69
CA VAL A 123 -1.50 12.62 3.10
C VAL A 123 -1.10 13.97 3.67
N ILE A 124 0.08 14.46 3.30
CA ILE A 124 0.73 15.64 3.90
C ILE A 124 1.10 16.68 2.85
N PRO A 125 1.15 17.97 3.18
CA PRO A 125 1.76 19.01 2.34
C PRO A 125 3.29 18.98 2.45
N ASP A 126 3.98 19.72 1.56
CA ASP A 126 5.45 19.79 1.56
C ASP A 126 6.03 20.44 2.84
N ASP A 127 5.29 21.33 3.49
CA ASP A 127 5.69 22.01 4.72
C ASP A 127 5.32 21.24 6.01
N ALA A 128 4.92 19.96 5.88
CA ALA A 128 4.59 19.10 7.01
C ALA A 128 5.78 18.95 7.99
N ASP A 129 5.47 18.70 9.26
CA ASP A 129 6.46 18.50 10.31
C ASP A 129 7.36 17.25 10.08
N PRO A 130 8.54 17.18 10.73
CA PRO A 130 9.46 16.05 10.52
C PRO A 130 8.91 14.69 10.92
N VAL A 131 7.95 14.61 11.85
CA VAL A 131 7.34 13.32 12.24
C VAL A 131 6.46 12.83 11.11
N ALA A 132 5.61 13.69 10.55
CA ALA A 132 4.74 13.35 9.42
C ALA A 132 5.57 12.94 8.18
N ARG A 133 6.70 13.60 7.91
CA ARG A 133 7.61 13.27 6.78
C ARG A 133 8.35 11.94 6.95
N ARG A 134 8.54 11.45 8.17
CA ARG A 134 9.06 10.09 8.38
C ARG A 134 8.05 9.00 8.03
N LEU A 135 6.77 9.34 8.10
CA LEU A 135 5.67 8.43 7.82
C LEU A 135 5.23 8.49 6.36
N HIS A 136 5.14 9.68 5.79
CA HIS A 136 4.52 9.89 4.47
C HIS A 136 5.43 10.69 3.54
N ALA A 137 5.40 10.35 2.26
CA ALA A 137 6.04 11.13 1.22
C ALA A 137 5.36 12.50 1.06
N THR A 138 6.17 13.54 0.91
CA THR A 138 5.66 14.87 0.55
C THR A 138 5.24 14.92 -0.92
N PRO A 139 4.39 15.86 -1.35
CA PRO A 139 4.03 16.03 -2.76
C PRO A 139 5.23 16.13 -3.70
N THR A 140 6.26 16.90 -3.33
CA THR A 140 7.52 16.96 -4.09
C THR A 140 8.14 15.57 -4.23
N ARG A 141 8.23 14.79 -3.13
CA ARG A 141 8.80 13.44 -3.18
C ARG A 141 7.95 12.47 -3.98
N ILE A 142 6.63 12.57 -3.93
CA ILE A 142 5.70 11.79 -4.77
C ILE A 142 6.00 12.04 -6.26
N GLY A 143 6.17 13.30 -6.66
CA GLY A 143 6.53 13.65 -8.02
C GLY A 143 7.87 13.07 -8.47
N GLU A 144 8.90 13.12 -7.62
CA GLU A 144 10.22 12.50 -7.87
C GLU A 144 10.13 10.98 -8.05
N VAL A 145 9.40 10.30 -7.15
CA VAL A 145 9.16 8.84 -7.25
C VAL A 145 8.42 8.51 -8.54
N ALA A 146 7.35 9.23 -8.86
CA ALA A 146 6.58 9.00 -10.08
C ALA A 146 7.43 9.24 -11.35
N ALA A 147 8.29 10.28 -11.35
CA ALA A 147 9.21 10.54 -12.46
C ALA A 147 10.24 9.41 -12.67
N ALA A 148 10.69 8.78 -11.58
CA ALA A 148 11.64 7.67 -11.62
C ALA A 148 10.95 6.34 -12.03
N VAL A 149 9.76 6.06 -11.50
CA VAL A 149 8.94 4.87 -11.80
C VAL A 149 8.39 4.92 -13.23
N ARG A 150 7.97 6.08 -13.70
CA ARG A 150 7.34 6.33 -15.01
C ARG A 150 6.07 5.50 -15.24
N PRO A 151 5.09 5.56 -14.33
CA PRO A 151 3.81 4.88 -14.54
C PRO A 151 3.08 5.49 -15.72
N LYS A 152 2.15 4.75 -16.35
CA LYS A 152 1.22 5.33 -17.34
C LYS A 152 0.26 6.30 -16.66
N THR A 153 -0.25 5.91 -15.48
CA THR A 153 -1.14 6.75 -14.65
C THR A 153 -0.68 6.73 -13.21
N LEU A 154 -0.51 7.90 -12.61
CA LEU A 154 -0.34 8.10 -11.17
C LEU A 154 -1.71 8.37 -10.56
N VAL A 155 -2.19 7.49 -9.69
CA VAL A 155 -3.42 7.69 -8.92
C VAL A 155 -3.05 8.17 -7.52
N LEU A 156 -3.47 9.37 -7.15
CA LEU A 156 -3.28 9.93 -5.82
C LEU A 156 -4.49 9.60 -4.95
N SER A 157 -4.26 9.02 -3.80
CA SER A 157 -5.29 8.52 -2.88
C SER A 157 -4.99 8.90 -1.42
N HIS A 158 -5.75 8.34 -0.47
CA HIS A 158 -5.54 8.52 0.97
C HIS A 158 -5.45 9.99 1.40
N PHE A 159 -6.36 10.80 0.89
CA PHE A 159 -6.41 12.22 1.24
C PHE A 159 -6.81 12.41 2.71
N MET A 160 -6.11 13.29 3.38
CA MET A 160 -6.49 13.77 4.71
C MET A 160 -6.87 15.25 4.67
N ALA A 161 -7.61 15.72 5.67
CA ALA A 161 -8.05 17.11 5.74
C ALA A 161 -6.90 18.12 5.55
N ARG A 162 -5.68 17.79 6.01
CA ARG A 162 -4.50 18.65 5.85
C ARG A 162 -3.99 18.70 4.39
N SER A 163 -4.05 17.60 3.65
CA SER A 163 -3.65 17.60 2.23
C SER A 163 -4.73 18.21 1.34
N LEU A 164 -6.01 17.99 1.67
CA LEU A 164 -7.12 18.57 0.91
C LEU A 164 -7.17 20.09 1.00
N ARG A 165 -6.80 20.68 2.16
CA ARG A 165 -6.74 22.14 2.30
C ARG A 165 -5.72 22.82 1.37
N SER A 166 -4.73 22.09 0.91
CA SER A 166 -3.65 22.58 0.05
C SER A 166 -3.56 21.79 -1.27
N LEU A 167 -4.68 21.23 -1.73
CA LEU A 167 -4.69 20.28 -2.84
C LEU A 167 -4.04 20.83 -4.11
N GLU A 168 -4.39 22.07 -4.52
CA GLU A 168 -3.78 22.70 -5.70
C GLU A 168 -2.27 22.87 -5.57
N ALA A 169 -1.80 23.34 -4.41
CA ALA A 169 -0.36 23.50 -4.16
C ALA A 169 0.35 22.15 -4.15
N ASN A 170 -0.26 21.13 -3.53
CA ASN A 170 0.28 19.78 -3.52
C ASN A 170 0.39 19.19 -4.93
N LEU A 171 -0.64 19.37 -5.77
CA LEU A 171 -0.61 18.93 -7.17
C LEU A 171 0.44 19.70 -7.99
N ALA A 172 0.61 20.98 -7.75
CA ALA A 172 1.66 21.78 -8.39
C ALA A 172 3.05 21.26 -8.03
N SER A 173 3.27 20.87 -6.76
CA SER A 173 4.54 20.26 -6.30
C SER A 173 4.80 18.88 -6.98
N VAL A 174 3.78 18.03 -7.10
CA VAL A 174 3.92 16.75 -7.83
C VAL A 174 4.28 17.02 -9.30
N ARG A 175 3.58 17.96 -9.94
CA ARG A 175 3.78 18.32 -11.36
C ARG A 175 5.11 19.03 -11.63
N ALA A 176 5.79 19.54 -10.62
CA ALA A 176 7.10 20.16 -10.79
C ALA A 176 8.16 19.16 -11.30
N THR A 177 8.00 17.87 -11.03
CA THR A 177 8.94 16.81 -11.42
C THR A 177 8.29 15.70 -12.28
N TYR A 178 6.97 15.52 -12.22
CA TYR A 178 6.25 14.49 -12.97
C TYR A 178 5.23 15.10 -13.94
N ASN A 179 5.41 14.81 -15.24
CA ASN A 179 4.58 15.34 -16.33
C ASN A 179 3.61 14.30 -16.94
N GLY A 180 3.51 13.11 -16.34
CA GLY A 180 2.57 12.07 -16.76
C GLY A 180 1.13 12.32 -16.30
N ASP A 181 0.27 11.36 -16.59
CA ASP A 181 -1.13 11.43 -16.21
C ASP A 181 -1.30 11.28 -14.70
N ILE A 182 -2.09 12.17 -14.10
CA ILE A 182 -2.41 12.17 -12.66
C ILE A 182 -3.93 12.14 -12.51
N GLU A 183 -4.41 11.14 -11.79
CA GLU A 183 -5.80 10.99 -11.39
C GLU A 183 -5.93 11.15 -9.87
N LEU A 184 -7.01 11.76 -9.43
CA LEU A 184 -7.37 11.81 -8.01
C LEU A 184 -8.34 10.68 -7.71
N ALA A 185 -8.02 9.86 -6.72
CA ALA A 185 -8.87 8.75 -6.34
C ALA A 185 -10.20 9.24 -5.76
N GLU A 186 -11.28 8.66 -6.23
CA GLU A 186 -12.64 8.85 -5.72
C GLU A 186 -13.23 7.49 -5.33
N ASP A 187 -14.07 7.49 -4.30
CA ASP A 187 -14.77 6.28 -3.87
C ASP A 187 -15.65 5.73 -5.01
N LEU A 188 -15.57 4.42 -5.24
CA LEU A 188 -16.29 3.70 -6.29
C LEU A 188 -15.89 4.07 -7.73
N ALA A 189 -14.87 4.87 -7.96
CA ALA A 189 -14.33 5.11 -9.29
C ALA A 189 -13.58 3.88 -9.83
N CYS A 190 -13.60 3.71 -11.16
CA CYS A 190 -12.84 2.68 -11.87
C CYS A 190 -11.75 3.34 -12.70
N TYR A 191 -10.53 2.81 -12.60
CA TYR A 191 -9.37 3.27 -13.38
C TYR A 191 -9.02 2.18 -14.41
N PRO A 192 -9.11 2.47 -15.71
CA PRO A 192 -8.79 1.47 -16.75
C PRO A 192 -7.30 1.14 -16.75
N LEU A 193 -6.99 -0.12 -16.96
CA LEU A 193 -5.64 -0.64 -17.19
C LEU A 193 -5.21 -0.50 -18.64
#